data_6b7b4b997a71159b6dfc8aac71f53eb8
#
_entry.id   6b7b4b997a71159b6dfc8aac71f53eb8
#
_cell.length_a   1.000
_cell.length_b   1.000
_cell.length_c   1.000
_cell.angle_alpha   90.00
_cell.angle_beta   90.00
_cell.angle_gamma   90.00
#
_symmetry.space_group_name_H-M   'P 1'
#
loop_
_entity.id
_entity.type
_entity.pdbx_description
1 polymer ?
#
loop_
_entity_poly.entity_id
_entity_poly.type
_entity_poly.pdbx_seq_one_letter_code
_entity_poly.pdbx_strand_id
1 'polypeptide(L)'
;MDVLNKVPVREQEPKVRATNFDEVCLGYNKDEAVEEASRCIGCKNAKCIEGCPVSINIPGFIAEVKEGKFEEAYKVISESSALPAVCGRVCPQESQCEGRCIRGIKGEPISIGKLERFVADWARENNVKPEPAKEKKNHKVAVIGSGPAGLTCAGDLAKMGYDVTIFEALHEAGGVLIYGIPEFRLPKSAVVAKEIENVKSLGVKIETNVVIGKSTTIDELMDEEGFEAVFIGSGAGLPKFMGIPGEQANGVFSANEFLTRNNLMKAFKDEYDTPIMKGKKVAVVGGGNVAMDAARTALRLGAEVHIVYRRSEEELPARVEEVHHAKEEGIIFDLLTNPKEILVDENGWVKGMTCVKMELGEPDASGRRRPVEIKGSEFDLELDTVIMSLGTSPNPLISSTTEGLDVNKWQCIVADENNGKTTKEGVYAGGDAVTGAATVILAMGAGKAAAKGIDEYLSQDRKSTRLNSSHLYISYAVFCLK
;
A
#
# COMPACT_ATOMS: atom_id res chain seq x y z
N MET A 1 28.04 6.06 -21.91
CA MET A 1 27.23 5.62 -20.73
C MET A 1 27.94 6.06 -19.47
N ASP A 2 27.28 6.85 -18.63
CA ASP A 2 27.76 7.20 -17.29
C ASP A 2 27.43 6.06 -16.32
N VAL A 3 28.44 5.37 -15.82
CA VAL A 3 28.22 4.21 -14.93
C VAL A 3 28.03 4.64 -13.47
N LEU A 4 28.33 5.88 -13.10
CA LEU A 4 28.26 6.38 -11.73
C LEU A 4 26.90 7.04 -11.40
N ASN A 5 26.30 7.71 -12.36
CA ASN A 5 25.05 8.42 -12.18
C ASN A 5 23.88 7.71 -12.85
N LYS A 6 22.70 7.84 -12.26
CA LYS A 6 21.43 7.33 -12.82
C LYS A 6 21.12 8.07 -14.13
N VAL A 7 20.45 7.36 -15.03
CA VAL A 7 19.78 8.03 -16.15
C VAL A 7 18.65 8.89 -15.57
N PRO A 8 18.61 10.19 -15.87
CA PRO A 8 17.58 11.08 -15.34
C PRO A 8 16.17 10.63 -15.75
N VAL A 9 15.24 10.68 -14.82
CA VAL A 9 13.82 10.43 -15.10
C VAL A 9 13.14 11.73 -15.48
N ARG A 10 12.31 11.69 -16.51
CA ARG A 10 11.52 12.84 -16.94
C ARG A 10 10.33 13.05 -15.99
N GLU A 11 10.09 14.29 -15.64
CA GLU A 11 8.98 14.72 -14.78
C GLU A 11 8.34 15.98 -15.33
N GLN A 12 7.08 16.23 -14.94
CA GLN A 12 6.45 17.52 -15.20
C GLN A 12 7.16 18.64 -14.43
N GLU A 13 7.29 19.81 -15.05
CA GLU A 13 7.81 21.01 -14.39
C GLU A 13 7.04 21.33 -13.11
N PRO A 14 7.71 21.67 -11.98
CA PRO A 14 7.08 21.84 -10.68
C PRO A 14 5.90 22.80 -10.65
N LYS A 15 6.00 23.96 -11.30
CA LYS A 15 4.92 24.95 -11.36
C LYS A 15 3.71 24.49 -12.20
N VAL A 16 3.98 23.64 -13.20
CA VAL A 16 2.91 23.07 -14.05
C VAL A 16 2.20 21.96 -13.29
N ARG A 17 2.95 20.99 -12.75
CA ARG A 17 2.37 19.84 -12.05
C ARG A 17 1.61 20.22 -10.78
N ALA A 18 1.96 21.33 -10.13
CA ALA A 18 1.26 21.85 -8.96
C ALA A 18 -0.19 22.30 -9.25
N THR A 19 -0.59 22.41 -10.51
CA THR A 19 -1.91 22.88 -10.95
C THR A 19 -2.78 21.82 -11.62
N ASN A 20 -2.28 20.58 -11.74
CA ASN A 20 -3.02 19.49 -12.40
C ASN A 20 -2.89 18.16 -11.61
N PHE A 21 -3.71 17.17 -11.98
CA PHE A 21 -3.71 15.84 -11.38
C PHE A 21 -3.08 14.77 -12.30
N ASP A 22 -2.44 15.16 -13.38
CA ASP A 22 -1.73 14.24 -14.25
C ASP A 22 -0.50 13.64 -13.56
N GLU A 23 -0.08 12.47 -13.98
CA GLU A 23 1.06 11.76 -13.37
C GLU A 23 2.34 12.62 -13.45
N VAL A 24 2.96 12.85 -12.30
CA VAL A 24 4.14 13.72 -12.16
C VAL A 24 5.35 13.12 -12.84
N CYS A 25 5.67 11.88 -12.53
CA CYS A 25 6.81 11.17 -13.11
C CYS A 25 6.40 10.53 -14.44
N LEU A 26 7.13 10.84 -15.53
CA LEU A 26 6.82 10.35 -16.87
C LEU A 26 7.52 9.03 -17.21
N GLY A 27 8.44 8.57 -16.35
CA GLY A 27 9.17 7.31 -16.53
C GLY A 27 10.23 7.34 -17.63
N TYR A 28 10.81 6.18 -17.90
CA TYR A 28 11.80 5.97 -18.97
C TYR A 28 11.13 5.63 -20.30
N ASN A 29 11.77 6.04 -21.41
CA ASN A 29 11.56 5.44 -22.71
C ASN A 29 12.45 4.17 -22.88
N LYS A 30 12.37 3.50 -24.05
CA LYS A 30 13.15 2.29 -24.32
C LYS A 30 14.65 2.48 -24.22
N ASP A 31 15.17 3.56 -24.78
CA ASP A 31 16.61 3.83 -24.84
C ASP A 31 17.13 4.16 -23.44
N GLU A 32 16.42 5.01 -22.70
CA GLU A 32 16.73 5.36 -21.31
C GLU A 32 16.70 4.12 -20.40
N ALA A 33 15.71 3.23 -20.57
CA ALA A 33 15.60 2.00 -19.78
C ALA A 33 16.76 1.03 -20.06
N VAL A 34 17.13 0.84 -21.34
CA VAL A 34 18.27 0.00 -21.73
C VAL A 34 19.59 0.59 -21.24
N GLU A 35 19.76 1.91 -21.31
CA GLU A 35 20.93 2.60 -20.78
C GLU A 35 21.06 2.42 -19.27
N GLU A 36 19.99 2.66 -18.51
CA GLU A 36 19.98 2.46 -17.04
C GLU A 36 20.21 1.00 -16.68
N ALA A 37 19.56 0.06 -17.35
CA ALA A 37 19.77 -1.38 -17.15
C ALA A 37 21.23 -1.81 -17.40
N SER A 38 21.91 -1.16 -18.34
CA SER A 38 23.31 -1.44 -18.68
C SER A 38 24.29 -1.05 -17.57
N ARG A 39 23.90 -0.21 -16.62
CA ARG A 39 24.68 0.09 -15.41
C ARG A 39 24.72 -1.06 -14.42
N CYS A 40 23.75 -1.98 -14.48
CA CYS A 40 23.70 -3.13 -13.57
C CYS A 40 24.83 -4.11 -13.86
N ILE A 41 25.53 -4.55 -12.81
CA ILE A 41 26.66 -5.47 -12.93
C ILE A 41 26.29 -6.95 -12.77
N GLY A 42 25.02 -7.27 -12.58
CA GLY A 42 24.55 -8.66 -12.45
C GLY A 42 25.15 -9.39 -11.25
N CYS A 43 25.04 -8.84 -10.05
CA CYS A 43 25.67 -9.39 -8.84
C CYS A 43 25.26 -10.83 -8.59
N LYS A 44 26.23 -11.71 -8.31
CA LYS A 44 25.98 -13.12 -7.94
C LYS A 44 25.20 -13.25 -6.62
N ASN A 45 25.52 -12.40 -5.63
CA ASN A 45 24.81 -12.26 -4.36
C ASN A 45 24.11 -10.89 -4.33
N ALA A 46 23.00 -10.79 -5.02
CA ALA A 46 22.30 -9.54 -5.25
C ALA A 46 21.53 -9.08 -4.00
N LYS A 47 22.13 -8.17 -3.22
CA LYS A 47 21.53 -7.60 -2.01
C LYS A 47 20.21 -6.83 -2.28
N CYS A 48 20.01 -6.37 -3.51
CA CYS A 48 18.75 -5.76 -3.90
C CYS A 48 17.55 -6.74 -3.83
N ILE A 49 17.76 -8.05 -4.08
CA ILE A 49 16.72 -9.08 -3.90
C ILE A 49 16.30 -9.17 -2.44
N GLU A 50 17.29 -9.23 -1.51
CA GLU A 50 17.02 -9.26 -0.06
C GLU A 50 16.33 -7.97 0.44
N GLY A 51 16.49 -6.88 -0.29
CA GLY A 51 15.82 -5.60 -0.01
C GLY A 51 14.39 -5.53 -0.53
N CYS A 52 13.95 -6.49 -1.34
CA CYS A 52 12.61 -6.52 -1.88
C CYS A 52 11.69 -7.43 -1.05
N PRO A 53 10.61 -6.92 -0.42
CA PRO A 53 9.71 -7.73 0.41
C PRO A 53 9.00 -8.88 -0.31
N VAL A 54 8.93 -8.85 -1.64
CA VAL A 54 8.40 -9.95 -2.48
C VAL A 54 9.49 -10.72 -3.23
N SER A 55 10.75 -10.39 -3.00
CA SER A 55 11.94 -11.10 -3.53
C SER A 55 11.97 -11.22 -5.06
N ILE A 56 11.69 -10.12 -5.77
CA ILE A 56 11.83 -10.08 -7.25
C ILE A 56 13.28 -10.43 -7.62
N ASN A 57 13.46 -11.28 -8.64
CA ASN A 57 14.77 -11.53 -9.25
C ASN A 57 15.23 -10.29 -10.04
N ILE A 58 15.71 -9.28 -9.31
CA ILE A 58 16.07 -7.96 -9.85
C ILE A 58 17.18 -8.04 -10.91
N PRO A 59 18.32 -8.70 -10.68
CA PRO A 59 19.34 -8.84 -11.72
C PRO A 59 18.80 -9.57 -12.95
N GLY A 60 17.91 -10.54 -12.77
CA GLY A 60 17.31 -11.31 -13.86
C GLY A 60 16.48 -10.42 -14.79
N PHE A 61 15.51 -9.67 -14.25
CA PHE A 61 14.69 -8.83 -15.12
C PHE A 61 15.49 -7.68 -15.75
N ILE A 62 16.47 -7.11 -15.03
CA ILE A 62 17.33 -6.04 -15.57
C ILE A 62 18.20 -6.56 -16.71
N ALA A 63 18.68 -7.80 -16.64
CA ALA A 63 19.43 -8.41 -17.73
C ALA A 63 18.58 -8.53 -19.01
N GLU A 64 17.31 -8.91 -18.89
CA GLU A 64 16.38 -8.97 -20.02
C GLU A 64 16.07 -7.58 -20.59
N VAL A 65 15.92 -6.54 -19.71
CA VAL A 65 15.75 -5.16 -20.18
C VAL A 65 16.96 -4.69 -20.98
N LYS A 66 18.16 -4.99 -20.50
CA LYS A 66 19.42 -4.66 -21.20
C LYS A 66 19.49 -5.26 -22.62
N GLU A 67 18.95 -6.47 -22.80
CA GLU A 67 18.89 -7.16 -24.11
C GLU A 67 17.68 -6.70 -24.95
N GLY A 68 16.85 -5.77 -24.45
CA GLY A 68 15.62 -5.33 -25.13
C GLY A 68 14.49 -6.35 -25.12
N LYS A 69 14.57 -7.38 -24.28
CA LYS A 69 13.58 -8.46 -24.12
C LYS A 69 12.57 -8.11 -23.03
N PHE A 70 11.69 -7.15 -23.28
CA PHE A 70 10.83 -6.57 -22.26
C PHE A 70 9.71 -7.52 -21.80
N GLU A 71 9.24 -8.40 -22.69
CA GLU A 71 8.27 -9.44 -22.31
C GLU A 71 8.88 -10.46 -21.35
N GLU A 72 10.11 -10.89 -21.60
CA GLU A 72 10.83 -11.81 -20.70
C GLU A 72 11.12 -11.13 -19.37
N ALA A 73 11.49 -9.85 -19.37
CA ALA A 73 11.65 -9.07 -18.15
C ALA A 73 10.35 -9.03 -17.33
N TYR A 74 9.21 -8.83 -17.97
CA TYR A 74 7.90 -8.85 -17.29
C TYR A 74 7.57 -10.22 -16.69
N LYS A 75 7.86 -11.31 -17.39
CA LYS A 75 7.69 -12.68 -16.87
C LYS A 75 8.49 -12.89 -15.59
N VAL A 76 9.77 -12.47 -15.57
CA VAL A 76 10.62 -12.55 -14.37
C VAL A 76 10.03 -11.76 -13.20
N ILE A 77 9.54 -10.54 -13.43
CA ILE A 77 8.93 -9.71 -12.38
C ILE A 77 7.63 -10.37 -11.87
N SER A 78 6.77 -10.82 -12.78
CA SER A 78 5.43 -11.33 -12.45
C SER A 78 5.42 -12.69 -11.74
N GLU A 79 6.54 -13.42 -11.70
CA GLU A 79 6.72 -14.58 -10.84
C GLU A 79 6.64 -14.23 -9.34
N SER A 80 7.09 -13.03 -8.98
CA SER A 80 7.17 -12.58 -7.59
C SER A 80 6.21 -11.45 -7.23
N SER A 81 5.90 -10.56 -8.17
CA SER A 81 5.07 -9.37 -7.94
C SER A 81 3.75 -9.46 -8.70
N ALA A 82 2.65 -9.27 -7.97
CA ALA A 82 1.30 -9.21 -8.56
C ALA A 82 0.95 -7.81 -9.08
N LEU A 83 1.64 -6.76 -8.64
CA LEU A 83 1.33 -5.35 -8.92
C LEU A 83 2.57 -4.54 -9.33
N PRO A 84 3.33 -4.94 -10.36
CA PRO A 84 4.61 -4.31 -10.68
C PRO A 84 4.48 -2.86 -11.14
N ALA A 85 3.41 -2.49 -11.86
CA ALA A 85 3.19 -1.10 -12.28
C ALA A 85 2.90 -0.16 -11.09
N VAL A 86 2.28 -0.68 -10.04
CA VAL A 86 2.08 0.02 -8.76
C VAL A 86 3.41 0.13 -8.01
N CYS A 87 4.11 -0.98 -7.81
CA CYS A 87 5.37 -1.02 -7.06
C CYS A 87 6.44 -0.10 -7.64
N GLY A 88 6.60 -0.09 -8.95
CA GLY A 88 7.54 0.80 -9.64
C GLY A 88 7.28 2.30 -9.42
N ARG A 89 6.03 2.66 -9.02
CA ARG A 89 5.62 4.04 -8.72
C ARG A 89 5.69 4.42 -7.25
N VAL A 90 5.33 3.50 -6.34
CA VAL A 90 5.04 3.85 -4.95
C VAL A 90 5.96 3.23 -3.91
N CYS A 91 6.78 2.23 -4.25
CA CYS A 91 7.73 1.64 -3.31
C CYS A 91 8.76 2.66 -2.82
N PRO A 92 9.16 2.63 -1.54
CA PRO A 92 10.29 3.41 -1.03
C PRO A 92 11.61 2.71 -1.40
N GLN A 93 11.95 2.69 -2.70
CA GLN A 93 13.10 1.95 -3.24
C GLN A 93 14.41 2.38 -2.59
N GLU A 94 14.56 3.66 -2.23
CA GLU A 94 15.71 4.25 -1.57
C GLU A 94 16.06 3.58 -0.23
N SER A 95 15.09 3.04 0.47
CA SER A 95 15.29 2.29 1.74
C SER A 95 15.19 0.78 1.57
N GLN A 96 14.87 0.29 0.37
CA GLN A 96 14.67 -1.13 0.06
C GLN A 96 15.70 -1.62 -0.96
N CYS A 97 15.25 -2.00 -2.16
CA CYS A 97 16.11 -2.61 -3.19
C CYS A 97 17.24 -1.68 -3.66
N GLU A 98 16.96 -0.42 -3.94
CA GLU A 98 17.96 0.57 -4.36
C GLU A 98 18.93 0.90 -3.24
N GLY A 99 18.45 1.03 -2.00
CA GLY A 99 19.29 1.27 -0.82
C GLY A 99 20.30 0.15 -0.53
N ARG A 100 20.09 -1.06 -1.10
CA ARG A 100 21.01 -2.19 -0.99
C ARG A 100 21.81 -2.45 -2.27
N CYS A 101 21.67 -1.60 -3.28
CA CYS A 101 22.40 -1.74 -4.53
C CYS A 101 23.88 -1.38 -4.36
N ILE A 102 24.78 -2.29 -4.75
CA ILE A 102 26.25 -2.10 -4.63
C ILE A 102 26.75 -0.90 -5.43
N ARG A 103 26.05 -0.48 -6.50
CA ARG A 103 26.38 0.74 -7.25
C ARG A 103 26.32 1.99 -6.38
N GLY A 104 25.44 2.02 -5.37
CA GLY A 104 25.30 3.12 -4.42
C GLY A 104 26.51 3.36 -3.51
N ILE A 105 27.51 2.44 -3.49
CA ILE A 105 28.73 2.63 -2.68
C ILE A 105 29.68 3.67 -3.27
N LYS A 106 29.78 3.75 -4.61
CA LYS A 106 30.70 4.66 -5.32
C LYS A 106 30.02 5.61 -6.31
N GLY A 107 28.71 5.62 -6.32
CA GLY A 107 27.89 6.43 -7.21
C GLY A 107 26.43 6.32 -6.80
N GLU A 108 25.54 6.43 -7.75
CA GLU A 108 24.12 6.25 -7.53
C GLU A 108 23.69 4.78 -7.76
N PRO A 109 22.78 4.22 -6.94
CA PRO A 109 22.23 2.90 -7.16
C PRO A 109 21.51 2.81 -8.51
N ILE A 110 21.25 1.61 -9.00
CA ILE A 110 20.41 1.41 -10.18
C ILE A 110 18.99 1.91 -9.86
N SER A 111 18.33 2.59 -10.79
CA SER A 111 16.92 3.00 -10.70
C SER A 111 15.99 1.80 -10.88
N ILE A 112 16.01 0.88 -9.93
CA ILE A 112 15.31 -0.42 -10.01
C ILE A 112 13.80 -0.21 -10.14
N GLY A 113 13.22 0.69 -9.34
CA GLY A 113 11.79 0.98 -9.40
C GLY A 113 11.36 1.61 -10.73
N LYS A 114 12.19 2.48 -11.32
CA LYS A 114 11.86 3.08 -12.63
C LYS A 114 11.98 2.06 -13.77
N LEU A 115 12.89 1.09 -13.65
CA LEU A 115 12.97 -0.04 -14.59
C LEU A 115 11.80 -1.00 -14.43
N GLU A 116 11.41 -1.36 -13.21
CA GLU A 116 10.21 -2.15 -12.94
C GLU A 116 8.95 -1.49 -13.51
N ARG A 117 8.78 -0.18 -13.27
CA ARG A 117 7.70 0.61 -13.86
C ARG A 117 7.72 0.54 -15.39
N PHE A 118 8.87 0.77 -16.02
CA PHE A 118 9.00 0.73 -17.47
C PHE A 118 8.54 -0.63 -18.03
N VAL A 119 9.01 -1.73 -17.45
CA VAL A 119 8.65 -3.09 -17.90
C VAL A 119 7.15 -3.35 -17.74
N ALA A 120 6.57 -2.95 -16.60
CA ALA A 120 5.14 -3.13 -16.34
C ALA A 120 4.27 -2.28 -17.26
N ASP A 121 4.65 -1.03 -17.52
CA ASP A 121 3.94 -0.15 -18.45
C ASP A 121 4.04 -0.67 -19.89
N TRP A 122 5.21 -1.13 -20.30
CA TRP A 122 5.41 -1.77 -21.61
C TRP A 122 4.51 -3.01 -21.77
N ALA A 123 4.46 -3.88 -20.76
CA ALA A 123 3.63 -5.09 -20.80
C ALA A 123 2.14 -4.74 -20.91
N ARG A 124 1.67 -3.73 -20.18
CA ARG A 124 0.31 -3.21 -20.26
C ARG A 124 -0.02 -2.69 -21.67
N GLU A 125 0.85 -1.89 -22.26
CA GLU A 125 0.69 -1.32 -23.61
C GLU A 125 0.70 -2.38 -24.70
N ASN A 126 1.41 -3.48 -24.50
CA ASN A 126 1.48 -4.61 -25.40
C ASN A 126 0.51 -5.76 -25.04
N ASN A 127 -0.41 -5.55 -24.11
CA ASN A 127 -1.43 -6.52 -23.65
C ASN A 127 -0.83 -7.86 -23.15
N VAL A 128 0.36 -7.85 -22.60
CA VAL A 128 0.98 -9.02 -21.96
C VAL A 128 0.27 -9.25 -20.62
N LYS A 129 -0.23 -10.47 -20.41
CA LYS A 129 -0.96 -10.86 -19.21
C LYS A 129 -0.27 -12.00 -18.47
N PRO A 130 -0.46 -12.13 -17.15
CA PRO A 130 0.03 -13.28 -16.41
C PRO A 130 -0.70 -14.56 -16.83
N GLU A 131 0.01 -15.70 -16.78
CA GLU A 131 -0.56 -16.99 -17.15
C GLU A 131 -1.41 -17.58 -16.01
N PRO A 132 -2.65 -18.03 -16.29
CA PRO A 132 -3.47 -18.70 -15.31
C PRO A 132 -2.94 -20.10 -14.98
N ALA A 133 -3.39 -20.69 -13.86
CA ALA A 133 -3.04 -22.05 -13.48
C ALA A 133 -3.51 -23.06 -14.52
N LYS A 134 -2.64 -24.05 -14.84
CA LYS A 134 -2.95 -25.16 -15.76
C LYS A 134 -3.92 -26.18 -15.15
N GLU A 135 -3.85 -26.36 -13.83
CA GLU A 135 -4.67 -27.31 -13.09
C GLU A 135 -5.48 -26.62 -11.99
N LYS A 136 -6.71 -27.04 -11.79
CA LYS A 136 -7.60 -26.55 -10.71
C LYS A 136 -7.54 -27.48 -9.50
N LYS A 137 -7.50 -26.88 -8.31
CA LYS A 137 -7.44 -27.66 -7.04
C LYS A 137 -8.82 -27.93 -6.41
N ASN A 138 -9.90 -27.38 -6.91
CA ASN A 138 -11.27 -27.51 -6.41
C ASN A 138 -11.45 -27.16 -4.92
N HIS A 139 -10.65 -26.21 -4.42
CA HIS A 139 -10.79 -25.61 -3.08
C HIS A 139 -11.14 -24.15 -3.23
N LYS A 140 -12.09 -23.69 -2.41
CA LYS A 140 -12.54 -22.30 -2.39
C LYS A 140 -11.83 -21.52 -1.28
N VAL A 141 -11.30 -20.35 -1.62
CA VAL A 141 -10.67 -19.44 -0.67
C VAL A 141 -11.32 -18.06 -0.76
N ALA A 142 -11.75 -17.52 0.38
CA ALA A 142 -12.25 -16.16 0.49
C ALA A 142 -11.10 -15.20 0.86
N VAL A 143 -11.07 -14.05 0.22
CA VAL A 143 -10.13 -12.97 0.53
C VAL A 143 -10.93 -11.72 0.92
N ILE A 144 -10.70 -11.19 2.10
CA ILE A 144 -11.41 -10.02 2.61
C ILE A 144 -10.55 -8.78 2.41
N GLY A 145 -11.01 -7.90 1.53
CA GLY A 145 -10.32 -6.68 1.12
C GLY A 145 -9.52 -6.87 -0.18
N SER A 146 -9.67 -5.90 -1.07
CA SER A 146 -9.00 -5.84 -2.38
C SER A 146 -7.80 -4.89 -2.42
N GLY A 147 -7.24 -4.58 -1.27
CA GLY A 147 -5.97 -3.84 -1.17
C GLY A 147 -4.77 -4.67 -1.63
N PRO A 148 -3.56 -4.13 -1.55
CA PRO A 148 -2.34 -4.81 -2.01
C PRO A 148 -2.13 -6.22 -1.45
N ALA A 149 -2.41 -6.42 -0.16
CA ALA A 149 -2.30 -7.73 0.49
C ALA A 149 -3.30 -8.73 -0.10
N GLY A 150 -4.59 -8.32 -0.21
CA GLY A 150 -5.65 -9.17 -0.74
C GLY A 150 -5.45 -9.51 -2.21
N LEU A 151 -5.12 -8.53 -3.05
CA LEU A 151 -4.84 -8.75 -4.49
C LEU A 151 -3.65 -9.71 -4.70
N THR A 152 -2.59 -9.57 -3.90
CA THR A 152 -1.41 -10.46 -4.00
C THR A 152 -1.74 -11.86 -3.52
N CYS A 153 -2.40 -12.01 -2.37
CA CYS A 153 -2.82 -13.32 -1.86
C CYS A 153 -3.73 -14.03 -2.86
N ALA A 154 -4.74 -13.34 -3.37
CA ALA A 154 -5.68 -13.89 -4.34
C ALA A 154 -5.01 -14.28 -5.66
N GLY A 155 -4.14 -13.42 -6.18
CA GLY A 155 -3.40 -13.70 -7.41
C GLY A 155 -2.48 -14.91 -7.29
N ASP A 156 -1.71 -15.01 -6.19
CA ASP A 156 -0.83 -16.16 -5.95
C ASP A 156 -1.63 -17.47 -5.76
N LEU A 157 -2.72 -17.45 -5.00
CA LEU A 157 -3.59 -18.61 -4.84
C LEU A 157 -4.24 -19.02 -6.18
N ALA A 158 -4.67 -18.08 -7.00
CA ALA A 158 -5.22 -18.37 -8.32
C ALA A 158 -4.19 -19.02 -9.25
N LYS A 159 -2.93 -18.56 -9.22
CA LYS A 159 -1.80 -19.22 -9.93
C LYS A 159 -1.53 -20.64 -9.44
N MET A 160 -1.82 -20.93 -8.16
CA MET A 160 -1.72 -22.28 -7.60
C MET A 160 -2.95 -23.16 -7.91
N GLY A 161 -3.98 -22.62 -8.56
CA GLY A 161 -5.16 -23.34 -9.01
C GLY A 161 -6.39 -23.29 -8.09
N TYR A 162 -6.39 -22.47 -7.05
CA TYR A 162 -7.52 -22.27 -6.15
C TYR A 162 -8.65 -21.45 -6.80
N ASP A 163 -9.91 -21.70 -6.38
CA ASP A 163 -11.06 -20.84 -6.71
C ASP A 163 -11.14 -19.71 -5.67
N VAL A 164 -10.79 -18.50 -6.07
CA VAL A 164 -10.62 -17.37 -5.15
C VAL A 164 -11.67 -16.31 -5.41
N THR A 165 -12.34 -15.87 -4.35
CA THR A 165 -13.25 -14.72 -4.36
C THR A 165 -12.75 -13.68 -3.38
N ILE A 166 -12.58 -12.45 -3.87
CA ILE A 166 -12.29 -11.27 -3.05
C ILE A 166 -13.61 -10.58 -2.73
N PHE A 167 -13.85 -10.30 -1.45
CA PHE A 167 -14.96 -9.49 -0.96
C PHE A 167 -14.43 -8.09 -0.57
N GLU A 168 -14.96 -7.07 -1.23
CA GLU A 168 -14.57 -5.67 -1.05
C GLU A 168 -15.73 -4.84 -0.51
N ALA A 169 -15.48 -4.11 0.57
CA ALA A 169 -16.49 -3.27 1.20
C ALA A 169 -16.87 -2.04 0.35
N LEU A 170 -15.92 -1.50 -0.41
CA LEU A 170 -16.13 -0.32 -1.25
C LEU A 170 -16.75 -0.71 -2.62
N HIS A 171 -17.22 0.30 -3.34
CA HIS A 171 -17.78 0.13 -4.68
C HIS A 171 -16.73 -0.06 -5.78
N GLU A 172 -15.47 0.28 -5.50
CA GLU A 172 -14.33 0.06 -6.39
C GLU A 172 -13.26 -0.79 -5.67
N ALA A 173 -12.65 -1.74 -6.38
CA ALA A 173 -11.58 -2.57 -5.86
C ALA A 173 -10.23 -1.82 -5.92
N GLY A 174 -9.33 -2.15 -5.00
CA GLY A 174 -7.96 -1.62 -4.95
C GLY A 174 -7.55 -1.10 -3.57
N GLY A 175 -8.48 -0.93 -2.65
CA GLY A 175 -8.17 -0.43 -1.31
C GLY A 175 -7.44 0.91 -1.34
N VAL A 176 -6.34 1.02 -0.58
CA VAL A 176 -5.53 2.24 -0.50
C VAL A 176 -4.99 2.72 -1.85
N LEU A 177 -4.84 1.83 -2.83
CA LEU A 177 -4.43 2.19 -4.20
C LEU A 177 -5.45 3.09 -4.89
N ILE A 178 -6.72 2.96 -4.53
CA ILE A 178 -7.83 3.74 -5.09
C ILE A 178 -8.17 4.94 -4.22
N TYR A 179 -8.37 4.75 -2.90
CA TYR A 179 -8.84 5.82 -2.04
C TYR A 179 -7.73 6.70 -1.46
N GLY A 180 -6.52 6.14 -1.25
CA GLY A 180 -5.47 6.80 -0.47
C GLY A 180 -4.40 7.49 -1.30
N ILE A 181 -3.90 6.86 -2.36
CA ILE A 181 -2.81 7.40 -3.17
C ILE A 181 -3.37 8.31 -4.28
N PRO A 182 -2.89 9.55 -4.44
CA PRO A 182 -3.43 10.47 -5.44
C PRO A 182 -3.20 10.06 -6.90
N GLU A 183 -4.06 10.55 -7.79
CA GLU A 183 -3.98 10.32 -9.24
C GLU A 183 -2.62 10.72 -9.83
N PHE A 184 -2.05 11.85 -9.39
CA PHE A 184 -0.75 12.36 -9.86
C PHE A 184 0.47 11.52 -9.45
N ARG A 185 0.29 10.56 -8.53
CA ARG A 185 1.31 9.55 -8.17
C ARG A 185 0.99 8.17 -8.72
N LEU A 186 -0.27 7.81 -8.74
CA LEU A 186 -0.73 6.48 -9.13
C LEU A 186 -2.06 6.60 -9.90
N PRO A 187 -2.03 6.68 -11.23
CA PRO A 187 -3.21 6.77 -12.07
C PRO A 187 -4.17 5.59 -11.86
N LYS A 188 -5.46 5.87 -11.62
CA LYS A 188 -6.45 4.83 -11.27
C LYS A 188 -6.85 4.00 -12.47
N SER A 189 -7.36 4.64 -13.51
CA SER A 189 -7.85 3.92 -14.70
C SER A 189 -6.75 3.35 -15.55
N ALA A 190 -5.64 4.08 -15.72
CA ALA A 190 -4.55 3.65 -16.59
C ALA A 190 -3.63 2.60 -15.95
N VAL A 191 -3.51 2.57 -14.63
CA VAL A 191 -2.56 1.69 -13.92
C VAL A 191 -3.29 0.75 -12.98
N VAL A 192 -3.95 1.24 -11.92
CA VAL A 192 -4.53 0.39 -10.88
C VAL A 192 -5.59 -0.55 -11.43
N ALA A 193 -6.51 -0.03 -12.24
CA ALA A 193 -7.57 -0.86 -12.85
C ALA A 193 -6.98 -1.96 -13.74
N LYS A 194 -5.89 -1.68 -14.46
CA LYS A 194 -5.22 -2.67 -15.32
C LYS A 194 -4.50 -3.76 -14.54
N GLU A 195 -3.85 -3.42 -13.43
CA GLU A 195 -3.25 -4.39 -12.51
C GLU A 195 -4.33 -5.30 -11.89
N ILE A 196 -5.48 -4.74 -11.51
CA ILE A 196 -6.63 -5.52 -11.01
C ILE A 196 -7.19 -6.43 -12.11
N GLU A 197 -7.31 -5.95 -13.35
CA GLU A 197 -7.71 -6.79 -14.49
C GLU A 197 -6.75 -7.97 -14.72
N ASN A 198 -5.45 -7.78 -14.51
CA ASN A 198 -4.47 -8.84 -14.57
C ASN A 198 -4.72 -9.91 -13.50
N VAL A 199 -5.01 -9.50 -12.26
CA VAL A 199 -5.38 -10.43 -11.18
C VAL A 199 -6.68 -11.18 -11.51
N LYS A 200 -7.70 -10.48 -12.03
CA LYS A 200 -8.96 -11.11 -12.48
C LYS A 200 -8.75 -12.11 -13.62
N SER A 201 -7.81 -11.83 -14.54
CA SER A 201 -7.51 -12.73 -15.66
C SER A 201 -6.94 -14.08 -15.23
N LEU A 202 -6.41 -14.19 -14.00
CA LEU A 202 -6.00 -15.45 -13.37
C LEU A 202 -7.19 -16.34 -12.92
N GLY A 203 -8.42 -15.79 -12.96
CA GLY A 203 -9.64 -16.45 -12.52
C GLY A 203 -10.17 -15.98 -11.18
N VAL A 204 -9.59 -14.94 -10.59
CA VAL A 204 -10.07 -14.32 -9.34
C VAL A 204 -11.40 -13.60 -9.58
N LYS A 205 -12.38 -13.88 -8.73
CA LYS A 205 -13.65 -13.14 -8.68
C LYS A 205 -13.51 -12.00 -7.66
N ILE A 206 -14.12 -10.85 -7.94
CA ILE A 206 -14.16 -9.71 -7.03
C ILE A 206 -15.61 -9.28 -6.87
N GLU A 207 -16.11 -9.31 -5.64
CA GLU A 207 -17.43 -8.86 -5.26
C GLU A 207 -17.31 -7.58 -4.43
N THR A 208 -17.77 -6.46 -4.98
CA THR A 208 -17.77 -5.14 -4.32
C THR A 208 -19.05 -4.92 -3.53
N ASN A 209 -19.06 -3.90 -2.65
CA ASN A 209 -20.17 -3.57 -1.76
C ASN A 209 -20.56 -4.69 -0.77
N VAL A 210 -19.61 -5.55 -0.41
CA VAL A 210 -19.80 -6.63 0.57
C VAL A 210 -18.97 -6.31 1.82
N VAL A 211 -19.66 -5.97 2.90
CA VAL A 211 -19.02 -5.60 4.18
C VAL A 211 -19.01 -6.80 5.11
N ILE A 212 -17.86 -7.47 5.20
CA ILE A 212 -17.70 -8.62 6.11
C ILE A 212 -17.84 -8.17 7.57
N GLY A 213 -18.67 -8.87 8.32
CA GLY A 213 -19.11 -8.48 9.66
C GLY A 213 -20.42 -7.68 9.69
N LYS A 214 -21.02 -7.40 8.50
CA LYS A 214 -22.33 -6.75 8.35
C LYS A 214 -23.22 -7.47 7.34
N SER A 215 -22.77 -7.61 6.09
CA SER A 215 -23.50 -8.30 5.02
C SER A 215 -23.47 -9.80 5.22
N THR A 216 -22.33 -10.33 5.59
CA THR A 216 -22.05 -11.72 5.96
C THR A 216 -20.87 -11.75 6.93
N THR A 217 -20.68 -12.84 7.63
CA THR A 217 -19.58 -13.06 8.57
C THR A 217 -18.55 -14.05 8.02
N ILE A 218 -17.39 -14.14 8.67
CA ILE A 218 -16.38 -15.16 8.31
C ILE A 218 -16.93 -16.57 8.54
N ASP A 219 -17.67 -16.78 9.62
CA ASP A 219 -18.25 -18.09 9.93
C ASP A 219 -19.29 -18.49 8.88
N GLU A 220 -20.17 -17.58 8.45
CA GLU A 220 -21.12 -17.84 7.36
C GLU A 220 -20.41 -18.16 6.04
N LEU A 221 -19.33 -17.46 5.68
CA LEU A 221 -18.52 -17.77 4.49
C LEU A 221 -17.96 -19.20 4.55
N MET A 222 -17.49 -19.64 5.70
CA MET A 222 -16.91 -20.98 5.86
C MET A 222 -17.97 -22.07 5.98
N ASP A 223 -19.00 -21.88 6.82
CA ASP A 223 -19.98 -22.91 7.18
C ASP A 223 -21.11 -23.04 6.14
N GLU A 224 -21.54 -21.93 5.53
CA GLU A 224 -22.70 -21.90 4.64
C GLU A 224 -22.30 -21.78 3.15
N GLU A 225 -21.29 -20.96 2.82
CA GLU A 225 -20.88 -20.74 1.45
C GLU A 225 -19.76 -21.68 0.99
N GLY A 226 -19.15 -22.45 1.91
CA GLY A 226 -18.21 -23.52 1.63
C GLY A 226 -16.80 -23.02 1.28
N PHE A 227 -16.38 -21.86 1.79
CA PHE A 227 -14.99 -21.45 1.74
C PHE A 227 -14.17 -22.24 2.78
N GLU A 228 -13.09 -22.85 2.34
CA GLU A 228 -12.28 -23.75 3.17
C GLU A 228 -11.14 -23.02 3.88
N ALA A 229 -10.79 -21.83 3.42
CA ALA A 229 -9.87 -20.90 4.09
C ALA A 229 -10.26 -19.47 3.79
N VAL A 230 -9.87 -18.56 4.71
CA VAL A 230 -10.13 -17.12 4.60
C VAL A 230 -8.84 -16.35 4.82
N PHE A 231 -8.57 -15.36 3.97
CA PHE A 231 -7.51 -14.37 4.19
C PHE A 231 -8.10 -13.01 4.52
N ILE A 232 -7.67 -12.37 5.61
CA ILE A 232 -8.08 -11.03 6.02
C ILE A 232 -7.00 -10.04 5.63
N GLY A 233 -7.28 -9.23 4.61
CA GLY A 233 -6.45 -8.11 4.15
C GLY A 233 -7.21 -6.78 4.18
N SER A 234 -7.99 -6.55 5.23
CA SER A 234 -8.90 -5.40 5.38
C SER A 234 -8.21 -4.05 5.60
N GLY A 235 -6.89 -4.05 5.75
CA GLY A 235 -6.10 -2.82 5.92
C GLY A 235 -6.28 -2.12 7.26
N ALA A 236 -5.88 -0.85 7.32
CA ALA A 236 -5.99 0.03 8.47
C ALA A 236 -6.49 1.42 8.01
N GLY A 237 -7.79 1.62 8.06
CA GLY A 237 -8.45 2.83 7.54
C GLY A 237 -9.01 3.76 8.61
N LEU A 238 -9.00 3.38 9.90
CA LEU A 238 -9.54 4.20 10.98
C LEU A 238 -8.54 5.29 11.39
N PRO A 239 -8.85 6.59 11.15
CA PRO A 239 -7.89 7.67 11.37
C PRO A 239 -7.63 7.93 12.85
N LYS A 240 -6.43 8.41 13.15
CA LYS A 240 -6.04 8.88 14.49
C LYS A 240 -6.07 10.40 14.56
N PHE A 241 -6.48 10.91 15.71
CA PHE A 241 -6.54 12.32 16.06
C PHE A 241 -5.63 12.62 17.26
N MET A 242 -5.36 13.91 17.52
CA MET A 242 -4.49 14.33 18.62
C MET A 242 -5.21 14.38 19.98
N GLY A 243 -6.53 14.57 19.97
CA GLY A 243 -7.32 14.83 21.19
C GLY A 243 -7.12 16.24 21.76
N ILE A 244 -6.83 17.21 20.89
CA ILE A 244 -6.64 18.62 21.27
C ILE A 244 -7.95 19.42 21.18
N PRO A 245 -8.07 20.54 21.92
CA PRO A 245 -9.25 21.41 21.83
C PRO A 245 -9.48 21.89 20.38
N GLY A 246 -10.75 21.97 19.96
CA GLY A 246 -11.15 22.43 18.65
C GLY A 246 -11.05 21.40 17.52
N GLU A 247 -10.55 20.20 17.77
CA GLU A 247 -10.34 19.15 16.75
C GLU A 247 -11.65 18.62 16.13
N GLN A 248 -12.80 18.92 16.75
CA GLN A 248 -14.14 18.58 16.25
C GLN A 248 -14.79 19.71 15.43
N ALA A 249 -14.07 20.80 15.15
CA ALA A 249 -14.59 21.95 14.43
C ALA A 249 -14.87 21.65 12.95
N ASN A 250 -15.76 22.44 12.37
CA ASN A 250 -15.96 22.44 10.92
C ASN A 250 -14.67 22.93 10.22
N GLY A 251 -14.21 22.20 9.23
CA GLY A 251 -12.94 22.48 8.53
C GLY A 251 -11.77 21.63 9.05
N VAL A 252 -11.99 20.74 10.03
CA VAL A 252 -11.04 19.71 10.44
C VAL A 252 -11.39 18.39 9.76
N PHE A 253 -10.43 17.78 9.08
CA PHE A 253 -10.60 16.51 8.38
C PHE A 253 -9.47 15.54 8.74
N SER A 254 -9.75 14.25 8.68
CA SER A 254 -8.66 13.27 8.58
C SER A 254 -8.13 13.23 7.15
N ALA A 255 -6.86 12.90 6.98
CA ALA A 255 -6.27 12.71 5.66
C ALA A 255 -6.99 11.60 4.86
N ASN A 256 -7.43 10.53 5.54
CA ASN A 256 -8.22 9.46 4.91
C ASN A 256 -9.52 9.98 4.31
N GLU A 257 -10.28 10.79 5.02
CA GLU A 257 -11.52 11.38 4.53
C GLU A 257 -11.24 12.30 3.33
N PHE A 258 -10.29 13.22 3.48
CA PHE A 258 -9.93 14.18 2.44
C PHE A 258 -9.45 13.49 1.16
N LEU A 259 -8.56 12.50 1.29
CA LEU A 259 -8.04 11.75 0.15
C LEU A 259 -9.09 10.83 -0.48
N THR A 260 -9.94 10.18 0.33
CA THR A 260 -11.03 9.35 -0.20
C THR A 260 -12.01 10.16 -1.06
N ARG A 261 -12.38 11.36 -0.60
CA ARG A 261 -13.24 12.26 -1.38
C ARG A 261 -12.60 12.65 -2.71
N ASN A 262 -11.29 12.92 -2.71
CA ASN A 262 -10.58 13.29 -3.94
C ASN A 262 -10.34 12.09 -4.86
N ASN A 263 -9.81 10.99 -4.34
CA ASN A 263 -9.31 9.89 -5.17
C ASN A 263 -10.41 8.92 -5.58
N LEU A 264 -11.12 8.33 -4.61
CA LEU A 264 -12.20 7.37 -4.87
C LEU A 264 -13.45 8.07 -5.39
N MET A 265 -13.86 9.17 -4.75
CA MET A 265 -15.08 9.91 -5.08
C MET A 265 -14.83 11.03 -6.10
N LYS A 266 -13.61 11.20 -6.60
CA LYS A 266 -13.19 12.03 -7.73
C LYS A 266 -13.56 13.52 -7.58
N ALA A 267 -13.51 14.07 -6.35
CA ALA A 267 -13.89 15.45 -6.06
C ALA A 267 -13.06 16.52 -6.80
N PHE A 268 -11.90 16.16 -7.36
CA PHE A 268 -11.09 17.06 -8.16
C PHE A 268 -11.57 17.21 -9.61
N LYS A 269 -12.56 16.42 -10.03
CA LYS A 269 -13.14 16.46 -11.38
C LYS A 269 -14.47 17.19 -11.38
N ASP A 270 -14.63 18.11 -12.30
CA ASP A 270 -15.83 18.96 -12.38
C ASP A 270 -17.12 18.20 -12.72
N GLU A 271 -17.01 17.03 -13.35
CA GLU A 271 -18.14 16.18 -13.67
C GLU A 271 -18.71 15.36 -12.49
N TYR A 272 -18.09 15.45 -11.29
CA TYR A 272 -18.54 14.76 -10.08
C TYR A 272 -19.01 15.75 -9.01
N ASP A 273 -20.20 15.53 -8.48
CA ASP A 273 -20.82 16.37 -7.43
C ASP A 273 -20.31 16.03 -6.01
N THR A 274 -19.12 15.45 -5.88
CA THR A 274 -18.56 15.09 -4.58
C THR A 274 -18.20 16.35 -3.79
N PRO A 275 -18.81 16.58 -2.61
CA PRO A 275 -18.51 17.75 -1.81
C PRO A 275 -17.11 17.66 -1.22
N ILE A 276 -16.31 18.71 -1.41
CA ILE A 276 -15.01 18.90 -0.82
C ILE A 276 -14.81 20.34 -0.40
N MET A 277 -14.19 20.53 0.76
CA MET A 277 -13.78 21.86 1.20
C MET A 277 -12.46 22.22 0.52
N LYS A 278 -12.51 23.17 -0.41
CA LYS A 278 -11.34 23.79 -1.02
C LYS A 278 -10.88 24.93 -0.10
N GLY A 279 -10.00 24.64 0.84
CA GLY A 279 -9.45 25.65 1.75
C GLY A 279 -8.59 26.66 1.00
N LYS A 280 -8.44 27.87 1.58
CA LYS A 280 -7.48 28.88 1.10
C LYS A 280 -6.13 28.72 1.77
N LYS A 281 -6.14 28.48 3.10
CA LYS A 281 -4.97 28.24 3.93
C LYS A 281 -5.15 26.93 4.70
N VAL A 282 -4.40 25.92 4.32
CA VAL A 282 -4.54 24.56 4.83
C VAL A 282 -3.30 24.15 5.60
N ALA A 283 -3.46 23.62 6.80
CA ALA A 283 -2.41 22.89 7.49
C ALA A 283 -2.64 21.38 7.40
N VAL A 284 -1.60 20.64 7.05
CA VAL A 284 -1.56 19.18 7.15
C VAL A 284 -0.65 18.81 8.30
N VAL A 285 -1.20 18.17 9.31
CA VAL A 285 -0.49 17.76 10.53
C VAL A 285 0.05 16.34 10.36
N GLY A 286 1.35 16.21 10.22
CA GLY A 286 2.04 14.95 10.00
C GLY A 286 3.18 15.05 9.00
N GLY A 287 4.02 14.01 8.91
CA GLY A 287 5.23 14.02 8.06
C GLY A 287 5.43 12.76 7.23
N GLY A 288 4.42 11.86 7.15
CA GLY A 288 4.48 10.64 6.35
C GLY A 288 4.04 10.82 4.90
N ASN A 289 4.06 9.75 4.12
CA ASN A 289 3.62 9.77 2.72
C ASN A 289 2.18 10.28 2.57
N VAL A 290 1.29 9.90 3.49
CA VAL A 290 -0.11 10.35 3.48
C VAL A 290 -0.21 11.86 3.70
N ALA A 291 0.67 12.44 4.53
CA ALA A 291 0.73 13.89 4.72
C ALA A 291 1.20 14.61 3.45
N MET A 292 2.21 14.07 2.75
CA MET A 292 2.65 14.60 1.45
C MET A 292 1.53 14.53 0.42
N ASP A 293 0.82 13.42 0.36
CA ASP A 293 -0.32 13.20 -0.55
C ASP A 293 -1.47 14.18 -0.29
N ALA A 294 -1.85 14.36 0.98
CA ALA A 294 -2.90 15.30 1.36
C ALA A 294 -2.50 16.76 1.07
N ALA A 295 -1.26 17.13 1.38
CA ALA A 295 -0.75 18.47 1.16
C ALA A 295 -0.67 18.81 -0.34
N ARG A 296 -0.13 17.92 -1.15
CA ARG A 296 -0.01 18.10 -2.60
C ARG A 296 -1.38 18.10 -3.29
N THR A 297 -2.35 17.34 -2.76
CA THR A 297 -3.74 17.38 -3.22
C THR A 297 -4.40 18.71 -2.88
N ALA A 298 -4.27 19.20 -1.65
CA ALA A 298 -4.82 20.50 -1.26
C ALA A 298 -4.23 21.67 -2.07
N LEU A 299 -2.93 21.62 -2.36
CA LEU A 299 -2.26 22.60 -3.22
C LEU A 299 -2.88 22.63 -4.64
N ARG A 300 -3.14 21.48 -5.25
CA ARG A 300 -3.78 21.35 -6.57
C ARG A 300 -5.22 21.84 -6.58
N LEU A 301 -5.88 21.83 -5.45
CA LEU A 301 -7.22 22.42 -5.26
C LEU A 301 -7.17 23.94 -5.05
N GLY A 302 -5.99 24.55 -5.01
CA GLY A 302 -5.79 26.00 -4.98
C GLY A 302 -5.44 26.60 -3.62
N ALA A 303 -5.10 25.78 -2.61
CA ALA A 303 -4.75 26.26 -1.28
C ALA A 303 -3.26 26.68 -1.16
N GLU A 304 -2.97 27.62 -0.26
CA GLU A 304 -1.68 27.75 0.38
C GLU A 304 -1.57 26.66 1.45
N VAL A 305 -0.54 25.82 1.40
CA VAL A 305 -0.45 24.62 2.22
C VAL A 305 0.78 24.62 3.10
N HIS A 306 0.56 24.33 4.40
CA HIS A 306 1.57 24.14 5.43
C HIS A 306 1.59 22.67 5.87
N ILE A 307 2.76 22.04 5.86
CA ILE A 307 3.00 20.79 6.59
C ILE A 307 3.51 21.14 7.97
N VAL A 308 2.76 20.76 8.99
CA VAL A 308 3.12 20.95 10.40
C VAL A 308 3.64 19.66 10.98
N TYR A 309 4.92 19.61 11.33
CA TYR A 309 5.57 18.40 11.80
C TYR A 309 6.45 18.64 13.02
N ARG A 310 6.29 17.81 14.04
CA ARG A 310 6.89 17.97 15.38
C ARG A 310 8.40 17.67 15.46
N ARG A 311 8.99 17.07 14.42
CA ARG A 311 10.43 16.79 14.33
C ARG A 311 11.06 17.55 13.18
N SER A 312 12.37 17.33 12.94
CA SER A 312 13.10 17.94 11.83
C SER A 312 12.89 17.18 10.51
N GLU A 313 13.48 17.71 9.46
CA GLU A 313 13.43 17.11 8.12
C GLU A 313 14.05 15.71 8.08
N GLU A 314 15.12 15.48 8.82
CA GLU A 314 15.83 14.20 8.88
C GLU A 314 14.94 13.06 9.44
N GLU A 315 13.98 13.40 10.28
CA GLU A 315 13.04 12.42 10.85
C GLU A 315 11.73 12.26 10.06
N LEU A 316 11.58 12.94 8.92
CA LEU A 316 10.40 12.77 8.07
C LEU A 316 10.30 11.31 7.58
N PRO A 317 9.19 10.60 7.88
CA PRO A 317 9.05 9.21 7.44
C PRO A 317 8.58 9.07 5.99
N ALA A 318 8.26 10.17 5.32
CA ALA A 318 7.88 10.18 3.91
C ALA A 318 9.08 9.84 3.02
N ARG A 319 8.81 9.30 1.83
CA ARG A 319 9.82 9.10 0.79
C ARG A 319 10.51 10.42 0.44
N VAL A 320 11.83 10.35 0.25
CA VAL A 320 12.64 11.52 -0.11
C VAL A 320 12.13 12.20 -1.39
N GLU A 321 11.75 11.41 -2.40
CA GLU A 321 11.17 11.89 -3.66
C GLU A 321 9.89 12.72 -3.43
N GLU A 322 9.01 12.25 -2.54
CA GLU A 322 7.74 12.94 -2.23
C GLU A 322 7.94 14.24 -1.44
N VAL A 323 8.90 14.26 -0.53
CA VAL A 323 9.29 15.49 0.18
C VAL A 323 9.87 16.51 -0.79
N HIS A 324 10.74 16.08 -1.70
CA HIS A 324 11.31 16.93 -2.77
C HIS A 324 10.21 17.53 -3.64
N HIS A 325 9.31 16.70 -4.15
CA HIS A 325 8.19 17.16 -4.98
C HIS A 325 7.31 18.17 -4.25
N ALA A 326 6.99 17.93 -2.97
CA ALA A 326 6.19 18.84 -2.16
C ALA A 326 6.85 20.23 -2.02
N LYS A 327 8.17 20.28 -1.77
CA LYS A 327 8.92 21.51 -1.67
C LYS A 327 9.01 22.27 -3.00
N GLU A 328 9.29 21.57 -4.08
CA GLU A 328 9.38 22.17 -5.42
C GLU A 328 8.04 22.74 -5.89
N GLU A 329 6.93 22.13 -5.48
CA GLU A 329 5.56 22.58 -5.75
C GLU A 329 5.17 23.80 -4.91
N GLY A 330 5.92 24.17 -3.88
CA GLY A 330 5.73 25.37 -3.08
C GLY A 330 5.01 25.15 -1.74
N ILE A 331 4.95 23.92 -1.25
CA ILE A 331 4.42 23.62 0.09
C ILE A 331 5.38 24.13 1.16
N ILE A 332 4.84 24.80 2.17
CA ILE A 332 5.57 25.36 3.30
C ILE A 332 5.75 24.29 4.37
N PHE A 333 6.97 24.11 4.87
CA PHE A 333 7.27 23.11 5.91
C PHE A 333 7.52 23.83 7.25
N ASP A 334 6.56 23.78 8.15
CA ASP A 334 6.67 24.19 9.54
C ASP A 334 7.16 23.01 10.38
N LEU A 335 8.47 22.76 10.31
CA LEU A 335 9.14 21.70 11.07
C LEU A 335 9.36 22.12 12.53
N LEU A 336 9.65 21.15 13.40
CA LEU A 336 9.81 21.39 14.84
C LEU A 336 8.64 22.21 15.41
N THR A 337 7.43 21.84 14.99
CA THR A 337 6.19 22.56 15.31
C THR A 337 5.10 21.55 15.61
N ASN A 338 4.41 21.73 16.75
CA ASN A 338 3.34 20.82 17.18
C ASN A 338 2.07 21.60 17.52
N PRO A 339 0.91 21.17 17.03
CA PRO A 339 -0.37 21.79 17.40
C PRO A 339 -0.72 21.60 18.87
N LYS A 340 -1.33 22.62 19.48
CA LYS A 340 -1.84 22.60 20.85
C LYS A 340 -3.36 22.72 20.89
N GLU A 341 -3.92 23.54 20.00
CA GLU A 341 -5.34 23.85 19.94
C GLU A 341 -5.72 24.32 18.54
N ILE A 342 -6.90 23.96 18.09
CA ILE A 342 -7.51 24.50 16.88
C ILE A 342 -8.44 25.64 17.28
N LEU A 343 -8.18 26.81 16.72
CA LEU A 343 -8.94 28.02 16.96
C LEU A 343 -10.18 28.04 16.08
N VAL A 344 -11.33 28.29 16.67
CA VAL A 344 -12.64 28.33 15.98
C VAL A 344 -13.27 29.70 16.05
N ASP A 345 -14.07 30.03 15.06
CA ASP A 345 -14.90 31.23 15.05
C ASP A 345 -16.23 31.02 15.81
N GLU A 346 -17.07 32.02 15.85
CA GLU A 346 -18.38 32.01 16.52
C GLU A 346 -19.38 31.01 15.92
N ASN A 347 -19.13 30.56 14.68
CA ASN A 347 -19.95 29.59 13.95
C ASN A 347 -19.37 28.16 14.03
N GLY A 348 -18.29 27.96 14.75
CA GLY A 348 -17.63 26.66 14.91
C GLY A 348 -16.75 26.25 13.74
N TRP A 349 -16.31 27.19 12.92
CA TRP A 349 -15.38 26.95 11.81
C TRP A 349 -13.94 27.27 12.22
N VAL A 350 -12.99 26.51 11.64
CA VAL A 350 -11.56 26.75 11.82
C VAL A 350 -11.21 28.17 11.33
N LYS A 351 -10.51 28.93 12.18
CA LYS A 351 -9.90 30.22 11.84
C LYS A 351 -8.40 30.26 12.05
N GLY A 352 -7.85 29.23 12.69
CA GLY A 352 -6.41 29.13 12.95
C GLY A 352 -6.06 27.93 13.79
N MET A 353 -4.80 27.84 14.15
CA MET A 353 -4.27 26.77 15.00
C MET A 353 -3.13 27.34 15.85
N THR A 354 -3.20 27.19 17.16
CA THR A 354 -2.10 27.50 18.07
C THR A 354 -1.11 26.35 18.05
N CYS A 355 0.13 26.64 17.75
CA CYS A 355 1.25 25.72 17.71
C CYS A 355 2.31 26.11 18.73
N VAL A 356 3.16 25.16 19.11
CA VAL A 356 4.33 25.33 19.97
C VAL A 356 5.58 24.88 19.19
N LYS A 357 6.70 25.56 19.41
CA LYS A 357 8.00 25.12 18.87
C LYS A 357 8.54 23.93 19.66
N MET A 358 9.24 23.07 18.93
CA MET A 358 9.84 21.86 19.49
C MET A 358 11.35 21.90 19.38
N GLU A 359 12.03 21.21 20.27
CA GLU A 359 13.44 20.84 20.17
C GLU A 359 13.56 19.30 20.18
N LEU A 360 14.68 18.80 19.65
CA LEU A 360 14.92 17.36 19.59
C LEU A 360 15.79 16.95 20.79
N GLY A 361 15.26 16.05 21.60
CA GLY A 361 15.98 15.40 22.69
C GLY A 361 16.76 14.16 22.24
N GLU A 362 17.05 13.27 23.19
CA GLU A 362 17.77 12.03 22.94
C GLU A 362 17.00 11.07 22.01
N PRO A 363 17.72 10.25 21.22
CA PRO A 363 17.09 9.21 20.40
C PRO A 363 16.30 8.19 21.22
N ASP A 364 15.16 7.78 20.71
CA ASP A 364 14.37 6.66 21.26
C ASP A 364 14.95 5.29 20.82
N ALA A 365 14.33 4.19 21.24
CA ALA A 365 14.74 2.83 20.88
C ALA A 365 14.76 2.55 19.36
N SER A 366 14.07 3.36 18.56
CA SER A 366 14.10 3.30 17.09
C SER A 366 15.18 4.18 16.45
N GLY A 367 15.98 4.87 17.26
CA GLY A 367 16.99 5.84 16.82
C GLY A 367 16.44 7.22 16.46
N ARG A 368 15.12 7.45 16.62
CA ARG A 368 14.47 8.73 16.30
C ARG A 368 14.49 9.65 17.52
N ARG A 369 14.92 10.89 17.32
CA ARG A 369 15.00 11.89 18.39
C ARG A 369 13.60 12.30 18.88
N ARG A 370 13.42 12.31 20.17
CA ARG A 370 12.14 12.63 20.82
C ARG A 370 11.89 14.15 20.73
N PRO A 371 10.72 14.59 20.23
CA PRO A 371 10.37 16.01 20.25
C PRO A 371 9.97 16.45 21.66
N VAL A 372 10.48 17.62 22.09
CA VAL A 372 10.22 18.24 23.38
C VAL A 372 9.72 19.66 23.16
N GLU A 373 8.64 20.05 23.85
CA GLU A 373 8.07 21.39 23.73
C GLU A 373 9.00 22.47 24.34
N ILE A 374 9.20 23.56 23.62
CA ILE A 374 9.86 24.76 24.12
C ILE A 374 8.79 25.62 24.80
N LYS A 375 8.86 25.74 26.11
CA LYS A 375 7.88 26.50 26.90
C LYS A 375 7.88 27.98 26.50
N GLY A 376 6.68 28.57 26.35
CA GLY A 376 6.51 29.98 26.00
C GLY A 376 6.80 30.30 24.54
N SER A 377 6.83 29.29 23.67
CA SER A 377 7.05 29.44 22.22
C SER A 377 5.76 29.34 21.39
N GLU A 378 4.60 29.43 22.07
CA GLU A 378 3.30 29.34 21.42
C GLU A 378 3.13 30.47 20.39
N PHE A 379 2.53 30.13 19.26
CA PHE A 379 2.18 31.07 18.18
C PHE A 379 0.97 30.54 17.40
N ASP A 380 0.27 31.45 16.76
CA ASP A 380 -0.91 31.14 15.99
C ASP A 380 -0.59 31.13 14.48
N LEU A 381 -1.09 30.11 13.79
CA LEU A 381 -1.18 30.03 12.33
C LEU A 381 -2.61 30.37 11.93
N GLU A 382 -2.78 31.33 11.01
CA GLU A 382 -4.06 31.65 10.41
C GLU A 382 -4.40 30.60 9.34
N LEU A 383 -5.50 29.87 9.55
CA LEU A 383 -5.91 28.72 8.70
C LEU A 383 -7.42 28.69 8.60
N ASP A 384 -7.95 28.13 7.52
CA ASP A 384 -9.36 27.80 7.40
C ASP A 384 -9.64 26.29 7.35
N THR A 385 -8.59 25.49 7.18
CA THR A 385 -8.70 24.03 7.09
C THR A 385 -7.51 23.35 7.76
N VAL A 386 -7.78 22.28 8.50
CA VAL A 386 -6.76 21.42 9.12
C VAL A 386 -7.01 19.97 8.72
N ILE A 387 -5.97 19.31 8.22
CA ILE A 387 -6.01 17.90 7.82
C ILE A 387 -5.08 17.10 8.73
N MET A 388 -5.66 16.21 9.55
CA MET A 388 -4.93 15.34 10.46
C MET A 388 -4.40 14.11 9.71
N SER A 389 -3.07 13.96 9.67
CA SER A 389 -2.37 12.87 8.99
C SER A 389 -1.42 12.13 9.95
N LEU A 390 -2.00 11.59 11.03
CA LEU A 390 -1.28 11.00 12.18
C LEU A 390 -1.20 9.48 12.16
N GLY A 391 -1.54 8.88 11.02
CA GLY A 391 -1.64 7.44 10.86
C GLY A 391 -3.03 6.89 11.13
N THR A 392 -3.15 5.59 10.96
CA THR A 392 -4.42 4.86 11.03
C THR A 392 -4.29 3.59 11.87
N SER A 393 -5.43 3.00 12.21
CA SER A 393 -5.53 1.69 12.85
C SER A 393 -6.56 0.82 12.12
N PRO A 394 -6.51 -0.52 12.28
CA PRO A 394 -7.51 -1.42 11.72
C PRO A 394 -8.92 -1.12 12.25
N ASN A 395 -9.94 -1.32 11.41
CA ASN A 395 -11.32 -1.25 11.82
C ASN A 395 -11.66 -2.52 12.65
N PRO A 396 -12.21 -2.40 13.87
CA PRO A 396 -12.51 -3.54 14.74
C PRO A 396 -13.71 -4.38 14.29
N LEU A 397 -14.40 -4.02 13.21
CA LEU A 397 -15.63 -4.71 12.77
C LEU A 397 -15.41 -6.22 12.59
N ILE A 398 -14.38 -6.62 11.85
CA ILE A 398 -14.12 -8.05 11.57
C ILE A 398 -13.78 -8.80 12.85
N SER A 399 -12.88 -8.28 13.67
CA SER A 399 -12.48 -8.94 14.92
C SER A 399 -13.61 -9.02 15.94
N SER A 400 -14.48 -8.02 16.01
CA SER A 400 -15.62 -7.99 16.92
C SER A 400 -16.78 -8.91 16.50
N THR A 401 -16.81 -9.34 15.27
CA THR A 401 -17.85 -10.22 14.69
C THR A 401 -17.36 -11.63 14.37
N THR A 402 -16.12 -11.96 14.76
CA THR A 402 -15.48 -13.25 14.48
C THR A 402 -14.94 -13.85 15.77
N GLU A 403 -15.64 -14.84 16.31
CA GLU A 403 -15.23 -15.53 17.54
C GLU A 403 -13.90 -16.30 17.32
N GLY A 404 -12.99 -16.24 18.29
CA GLY A 404 -11.70 -16.92 18.24
C GLY A 404 -10.62 -16.20 17.43
N LEU A 405 -10.91 -15.00 16.94
CA LEU A 405 -9.93 -14.14 16.26
C LEU A 405 -9.36 -13.10 17.22
N ASP A 406 -8.13 -13.30 17.69
CA ASP A 406 -7.49 -12.42 18.65
C ASP A 406 -6.92 -11.16 18.00
N VAL A 407 -6.93 -10.07 18.76
CA VAL A 407 -6.28 -8.80 18.43
C VAL A 407 -5.34 -8.36 19.54
N ASN A 408 -4.32 -7.59 19.17
CA ASN A 408 -3.40 -6.99 20.14
C ASN A 408 -3.95 -5.65 20.72
N LYS A 409 -3.19 -5.02 21.59
CA LYS A 409 -3.56 -3.75 22.24
C LYS A 409 -3.77 -2.57 21.27
N TRP A 410 -3.32 -2.68 20.04
CA TRP A 410 -3.50 -1.69 18.95
C TRP A 410 -4.64 -2.05 18.01
N GLN A 411 -5.46 -3.06 18.34
CA GLN A 411 -6.54 -3.58 17.49
C GLN A 411 -6.07 -4.24 16.19
N CYS A 412 -4.79 -4.59 16.08
CA CYS A 412 -4.26 -5.36 14.98
C CYS A 412 -4.51 -6.86 15.22
N ILE A 413 -4.88 -7.57 14.17
CA ILE A 413 -5.11 -9.03 14.23
C ILE A 413 -3.80 -9.73 14.57
N VAL A 414 -3.84 -10.67 15.50
CA VAL A 414 -2.69 -11.51 15.85
C VAL A 414 -2.51 -12.58 14.78
N ALA A 415 -1.39 -12.55 14.06
CA ALA A 415 -1.04 -13.51 13.02
C ALA A 415 0.47 -13.79 13.02
N ASP A 416 0.84 -14.99 12.56
CA ASP A 416 2.24 -15.36 12.33
C ASP A 416 2.76 -14.63 11.06
N GLU A 417 3.83 -13.89 11.19
CA GLU A 417 4.41 -13.09 10.10
C GLU A 417 4.94 -13.94 8.93
N ASN A 418 5.29 -15.23 9.17
CA ASN A 418 5.87 -16.10 8.15
C ASN A 418 4.83 -16.75 7.23
N ASN A 419 3.60 -16.94 7.70
CA ASN A 419 2.56 -17.67 6.98
C ASN A 419 1.15 -17.06 7.11
N GLY A 420 1.00 -15.97 7.86
CA GLY A 420 -0.28 -15.28 8.05
C GLY A 420 -1.29 -16.00 8.95
N LYS A 421 -0.95 -17.13 9.56
CA LYS A 421 -1.90 -17.92 10.38
C LYS A 421 -2.37 -17.12 11.60
N THR A 422 -3.68 -17.01 11.79
CA THR A 422 -4.29 -16.36 12.96
C THR A 422 -4.59 -17.36 14.08
N THR A 423 -5.19 -16.90 15.17
CA THR A 423 -5.67 -17.77 16.27
C THR A 423 -6.88 -18.60 15.90
N LYS A 424 -7.63 -18.23 14.84
CA LYS A 424 -8.79 -18.98 14.33
C LYS A 424 -8.36 -19.93 13.21
N GLU A 425 -8.74 -21.21 13.32
CA GLU A 425 -8.38 -22.24 12.33
C GLU A 425 -8.96 -21.91 10.94
N GLY A 426 -8.17 -22.14 9.90
CA GLY A 426 -8.54 -21.82 8.52
C GLY A 426 -8.55 -20.34 8.17
N VAL A 427 -8.27 -19.45 9.13
CA VAL A 427 -8.28 -18.00 8.96
C VAL A 427 -6.86 -17.44 9.02
N TYR A 428 -6.51 -16.68 8.01
CA TYR A 428 -5.20 -16.05 7.80
C TYR A 428 -5.37 -14.54 7.72
N ALA A 429 -4.34 -13.79 8.02
CA ALA A 429 -4.37 -12.33 7.92
C ALA A 429 -2.99 -11.77 7.54
N GLY A 430 -2.98 -10.59 6.95
CA GLY A 430 -1.74 -9.90 6.57
C GLY A 430 -1.94 -8.46 6.19
N GLY A 431 -0.83 -7.75 5.95
CA GLY A 431 -0.82 -6.33 5.65
C GLY A 431 -1.18 -5.47 6.86
N ASP A 432 -1.70 -4.29 6.60
CA ASP A 432 -1.93 -3.28 7.64
C ASP A 432 -2.96 -3.71 8.71
N ALA A 433 -3.78 -4.71 8.43
CA ALA A 433 -4.69 -5.32 9.42
C ALA A 433 -3.93 -6.02 10.57
N VAL A 434 -2.69 -6.44 10.33
CA VAL A 434 -1.80 -7.14 11.28
C VAL A 434 -0.71 -6.23 11.83
N THR A 435 -0.04 -5.47 10.96
CA THR A 435 1.13 -4.65 11.34
C THR A 435 0.81 -3.20 11.69
N GLY A 436 -0.41 -2.75 11.43
CA GLY A 436 -0.72 -1.33 11.32
C GLY A 436 -0.27 -0.77 9.97
N ALA A 437 -0.53 0.52 9.72
CA ALA A 437 -0.22 1.14 8.44
C ALA A 437 1.28 1.07 8.10
N ALA A 438 1.59 0.50 6.94
CA ALA A 438 2.96 0.30 6.44
C ALA A 438 3.05 0.69 4.95
N THR A 439 3.68 -0.11 4.12
CA THR A 439 3.84 0.16 2.68
C THR A 439 3.08 -0.86 1.82
N VAL A 440 2.76 -0.48 0.59
CA VAL A 440 2.12 -1.36 -0.40
C VAL A 440 2.89 -2.67 -0.54
N ILE A 441 4.19 -2.61 -0.73
CA ILE A 441 5.02 -3.81 -0.97
C ILE A 441 5.13 -4.71 0.26
N LEU A 442 5.13 -4.17 1.49
CA LEU A 442 5.10 -4.98 2.71
C LEU A 442 3.76 -5.70 2.86
N ALA A 443 2.65 -5.02 2.55
CA ALA A 443 1.34 -5.65 2.51
C ALA A 443 1.26 -6.78 1.46
N MET A 444 1.86 -6.57 0.28
CA MET A 444 1.98 -7.61 -0.75
C MET A 444 2.81 -8.80 -0.26
N GLY A 445 3.92 -8.56 0.42
CA GLY A 445 4.76 -9.61 1.01
C GLY A 445 3.99 -10.47 2.02
N ALA A 446 3.19 -9.83 2.88
CA ALA A 446 2.32 -10.53 3.83
C ALA A 446 1.23 -11.36 3.12
N GLY A 447 0.61 -10.82 2.06
CA GLY A 447 -0.35 -11.55 1.24
C GLY A 447 0.26 -12.78 0.57
N LYS A 448 1.50 -12.67 0.08
CA LYS A 448 2.27 -13.77 -0.50
C LYS A 448 2.59 -14.86 0.51
N ALA A 449 3.03 -14.48 1.71
CA ALA A 449 3.29 -15.40 2.81
C ALA A 449 2.03 -16.16 3.23
N ALA A 450 0.90 -15.46 3.34
CA ALA A 450 -0.39 -16.06 3.68
C ALA A 450 -0.89 -17.01 2.59
N ALA A 451 -0.73 -16.68 1.31
CA ALA A 451 -1.09 -17.57 0.20
C ALA A 451 -0.35 -18.92 0.29
N LYS A 452 0.94 -18.89 0.63
CA LYS A 452 1.73 -20.08 0.88
C LYS A 452 1.24 -20.86 2.12
N GLY A 453 0.92 -20.16 3.21
CA GLY A 453 0.38 -20.78 4.43
C GLY A 453 -0.99 -21.47 4.17
N ILE A 454 -1.85 -20.85 3.39
CA ILE A 454 -3.14 -21.42 2.97
C ILE A 454 -2.93 -22.66 2.07
N ASP A 455 -1.99 -22.60 1.13
CA ASP A 455 -1.67 -23.74 0.26
C ASP A 455 -1.16 -24.93 1.09
N GLU A 456 -0.30 -24.69 2.06
CA GLU A 456 0.18 -25.73 3.00
C GLU A 456 -0.97 -26.33 3.82
N TYR A 457 -1.87 -25.51 4.36
CA TYR A 457 -3.02 -25.94 5.14
C TYR A 457 -3.96 -26.82 4.34
N LEU A 458 -4.42 -26.38 3.19
CA LEU A 458 -5.36 -27.12 2.33
C LEU A 458 -4.73 -28.36 1.68
N SER A 459 -3.40 -28.40 1.52
CA SER A 459 -2.68 -29.57 1.01
C SER A 459 -2.49 -30.66 2.07
N GLN A 460 -2.44 -30.32 3.37
CA GLN A 460 -2.36 -31.27 4.48
C GLN A 460 -3.69 -32.01 4.68
N ASP A 461 -4.81 -31.35 4.50
CA ASP A 461 -6.14 -31.95 4.66
C ASP A 461 -6.40 -33.07 3.63
N ARG A 462 -5.87 -32.94 2.41
CA ARG A 462 -5.89 -34.01 1.41
C ARG A 462 -5.14 -35.27 1.84
N LYS A 463 -4.05 -35.14 2.63
CA LYS A 463 -3.29 -36.30 3.12
C LYS A 463 -4.05 -37.03 4.22
N SER A 464 -4.72 -36.30 5.12
CA SER A 464 -5.51 -36.89 6.19
C SER A 464 -6.77 -37.58 5.64
N THR A 465 -7.46 -36.98 4.68
CA THR A 465 -8.66 -37.57 4.02
C THR A 465 -8.29 -38.80 3.20
N ARG A 466 -7.16 -38.82 2.50
CA ARG A 466 -6.68 -40.00 1.76
C ARG A 466 -6.27 -41.15 2.71
N LEU A 467 -5.64 -40.84 3.84
CA LEU A 467 -5.30 -41.85 4.85
C LEU A 467 -6.55 -42.44 5.50
N ASN A 468 -7.54 -41.63 5.84
CA ASN A 468 -8.82 -42.11 6.39
C ASN A 468 -9.63 -42.95 5.38
N SER A 469 -9.63 -42.56 4.09
CA SER A 469 -10.30 -43.36 3.06
C SER A 469 -9.60 -44.71 2.80
N SER A 470 -8.26 -44.74 2.86
CA SER A 470 -7.52 -46.02 2.75
C SER A 470 -7.73 -46.93 3.96
N HIS A 471 -7.87 -46.40 5.17
CA HIS A 471 -8.23 -47.17 6.36
C HIS A 471 -9.67 -47.74 6.30
N LEU A 472 -10.64 -47.00 5.75
CA LEU A 472 -11.98 -47.49 5.53
C LEU A 472 -12.00 -48.65 4.53
N TYR A 473 -11.24 -48.62 3.46
CA TYR A 473 -11.14 -49.73 2.50
C TYR A 473 -10.45 -50.96 3.10
N ILE A 474 -9.46 -50.81 3.98
CA ILE A 474 -8.80 -51.93 4.68
C ILE A 474 -9.76 -52.57 5.69
N SER A 475 -10.58 -51.81 6.40
CA SER A 475 -11.61 -52.35 7.30
C SER A 475 -12.69 -53.17 6.58
N TYR A 476 -13.08 -52.75 5.37
CA TYR A 476 -14.09 -53.49 4.58
C TYR A 476 -13.53 -54.79 4.00
N ALA A 477 -12.23 -54.80 3.62
CA ALA A 477 -11.61 -56.04 3.09
C ALA A 477 -11.41 -57.13 4.17
N VAL A 478 -11.27 -56.78 5.43
CA VAL A 478 -11.15 -57.75 6.56
C VAL A 478 -12.51 -58.32 6.96
N PHE A 479 -13.63 -57.63 6.69
CA PHE A 479 -14.96 -58.14 6.98
C PHE A 479 -15.53 -59.12 5.94
N CYS A 480 -14.96 -59.15 4.73
CA CYS A 480 -15.37 -60.06 3.66
C CYS A 480 -14.61 -61.40 3.63
N LEU A 481 -13.67 -61.64 4.57
CA LEU A 481 -12.87 -62.88 4.66
C LEU A 481 -13.11 -63.68 5.93
N LYS A 482 -14.31 -63.55 6.55
CA LYS A 482 -14.79 -64.42 7.62
C LYS A 482 -16.12 -65.03 7.26
#